data_d8f0dec4722d1f61a8eb76991115be44
#
_entry.id   d8f0dec4722d1f61a8eb76991115be44
#
_cell.length_a   1.000
_cell.length_b   1.000
_cell.length_c   1.000
_cell.angle_alpha   90.00
_cell.angle_beta   90.00
_cell.angle_gamma   90.00
#
_symmetry.space_group_name_H-M   'P 1'
#
loop_
_entity.id
_entity.type
_entity.pdbx_description
1 polymer ?
#
loop_
_entity_poly.entity_id
_entity_poly.type
_entity_poly.pdbx_seq_one_letter_code
_entity_poly.pdbx_strand_id
1 'polypeptide(L)'
;DLYNVGGIPHLQWNGIVDEVGGASSCAWENVFPGKEETYNEHSGQVASYKIQLDGEFDSENESQFNYNVYVSLDSDFDNENQYLELFIVQDSIRAWWSACNDYHNCRFVGRDWITMEDSEKLPLTINETGEMEVFSGSFDISTYQSTFQTWEDSSISIMAVVQNIDTYEQFQATVGNIMRIPVDRDDDGVLNINDNLSLIHI
;
A
#
# COMPACT_ATOMS: atom_id res chain seq x y z
N ASP A 1 -7.06 -2.90 -17.38
CA ASP A 1 -5.61 -3.15 -17.30
C ASP A 1 -4.89 -1.80 -17.12
N LEU A 2 -4.55 -1.48 -15.88
CA LEU A 2 -4.03 -0.16 -15.50
C LEU A 2 -2.70 0.16 -16.22
N TYR A 3 -1.80 -0.81 -16.32
CA TYR A 3 -0.43 -0.62 -16.81
C TYR A 3 -0.18 -1.27 -18.18
N ASN A 4 -1.20 -1.71 -18.90
CA ASN A 4 -1.07 -2.37 -20.20
C ASN A 4 -0.02 -3.50 -20.20
N VAL A 5 -0.12 -4.41 -19.23
CA VAL A 5 0.86 -5.48 -19.01
C VAL A 5 1.02 -6.36 -20.25
N GLY A 6 2.13 -6.21 -20.96
CA GLY A 6 2.45 -6.94 -22.19
C GLY A 6 3.07 -8.34 -21.98
N GLY A 7 3.41 -8.68 -20.76
CA GLY A 7 4.03 -9.97 -20.41
C GLY A 7 4.29 -10.08 -18.91
N ILE A 8 4.62 -11.27 -18.43
CA ILE A 8 4.95 -11.54 -17.02
C ILE A 8 6.29 -12.30 -16.93
N PRO A 9 7.11 -11.99 -15.92
CA PRO A 9 6.91 -10.94 -14.90
C PRO A 9 7.00 -9.52 -15.50
N HIS A 10 6.28 -8.58 -14.85
CA HIS A 10 6.25 -7.17 -15.19
C HIS A 10 6.43 -6.36 -13.91
N LEU A 11 7.37 -5.43 -13.89
CA LEU A 11 7.63 -4.50 -12.81
C LEU A 11 7.25 -3.09 -13.25
N GLN A 12 6.66 -2.33 -12.34
CA GLN A 12 6.40 -0.91 -12.51
C GLN A 12 7.15 -0.15 -11.41
N TRP A 13 8.09 0.69 -11.80
CA TRP A 13 8.84 1.56 -10.90
C TRP A 13 8.13 2.92 -10.84
N ASN A 14 7.71 3.33 -9.65
CA ASN A 14 6.94 4.56 -9.44
C ASN A 14 5.75 4.74 -10.42
N GLY A 15 5.22 3.64 -10.98
CA GLY A 15 4.10 3.67 -11.91
C GLY A 15 4.43 4.12 -13.35
N ILE A 16 5.63 4.64 -13.63
CA ILE A 16 5.99 5.27 -14.90
C ILE A 16 7.10 4.57 -15.69
N VAL A 17 7.93 3.76 -15.04
CA VAL A 17 8.97 2.98 -15.72
C VAL A 17 8.63 1.51 -15.66
N ASP A 18 8.46 0.89 -16.82
CA ASP A 18 8.12 -0.53 -16.90
C ASP A 18 9.32 -1.39 -17.31
N GLU A 19 9.41 -2.55 -16.70
CA GLU A 19 10.35 -3.60 -17.06
C GLU A 19 9.63 -4.93 -17.22
N VAL A 20 9.67 -5.49 -18.42
CA VAL A 20 9.06 -6.78 -18.74
C VAL A 20 10.11 -7.86 -18.83
N GLY A 21 9.84 -9.00 -18.21
CA GLY A 21 10.69 -10.18 -18.26
C GLY A 21 11.47 -10.45 -16.98
N GLY A 22 12.03 -11.64 -16.92
CA GLY A 22 12.78 -12.16 -15.79
C GLY A 22 13.76 -13.23 -16.24
N ALA A 23 14.36 -13.94 -15.29
CA ALA A 23 15.23 -15.07 -15.59
C ALA A 23 14.44 -16.23 -16.23
N SER A 24 15.02 -16.89 -17.22
CA SER A 24 14.45 -18.09 -17.85
C SER A 24 14.47 -19.33 -16.94
N SER A 25 15.16 -19.24 -15.83
CA SER A 25 15.25 -20.24 -14.76
C SER A 25 15.38 -19.51 -13.42
N CYS A 26 15.62 -20.21 -12.32
CA CYS A 26 15.91 -19.59 -11.02
C CYS A 26 17.24 -18.83 -10.92
N ALA A 27 17.84 -18.47 -12.03
CA ALA A 27 19.08 -17.69 -12.08
C ALA A 27 18.79 -16.18 -11.92
N TRP A 28 18.22 -15.80 -10.77
CA TRP A 28 17.88 -14.42 -10.42
C TRP A 28 19.11 -13.50 -10.44
N GLU A 29 20.29 -14.02 -10.19
CA GLU A 29 21.56 -13.32 -10.20
C GLU A 29 21.85 -12.64 -11.54
N ASN A 30 21.29 -13.17 -12.64
CA ASN A 30 21.49 -12.61 -13.98
C ASN A 30 20.60 -11.39 -14.26
N VAL A 31 19.49 -11.23 -13.54
CA VAL A 31 18.55 -10.13 -13.75
C VAL A 31 18.58 -9.09 -12.62
N PHE A 32 19.06 -9.49 -11.43
CA PHE A 32 19.12 -8.62 -10.26
C PHE A 32 19.93 -7.33 -10.49
N PRO A 33 21.11 -7.34 -11.13
CA PRO A 33 21.89 -6.12 -11.32
C PRO A 33 21.15 -5.04 -12.10
N GLY A 34 20.38 -5.41 -13.14
CA GLY A 34 19.57 -4.43 -13.89
C GLY A 34 18.44 -3.85 -13.01
N LYS A 35 17.80 -4.68 -12.18
CA LYS A 35 16.78 -4.22 -11.25
C LYS A 35 17.35 -3.29 -10.16
N GLU A 36 18.55 -3.61 -9.66
CA GLU A 36 19.27 -2.79 -8.71
C GLU A 36 19.68 -1.43 -9.31
N GLU A 37 20.09 -1.40 -10.58
CA GLU A 37 20.39 -0.17 -11.30
C GLU A 37 19.15 0.72 -11.39
N THR A 38 18.02 0.21 -11.88
CA THR A 38 16.76 0.95 -11.97
C THR A 38 16.29 1.43 -10.58
N TYR A 39 16.40 0.58 -9.56
CA TYR A 39 16.09 0.99 -8.19
C TYR A 39 16.95 2.18 -7.73
N ASN A 40 18.27 2.12 -7.98
CA ASN A 40 19.19 3.18 -7.55
C ASN A 40 18.97 4.50 -8.31
N GLU A 41 18.51 4.45 -9.55
CA GLU A 41 18.15 5.63 -10.34
C GLU A 41 16.92 6.34 -9.80
N HIS A 42 15.95 5.57 -9.28
CA HIS A 42 14.66 6.09 -8.79
C HIS A 42 14.58 6.21 -7.26
N SER A 43 15.50 5.59 -6.52
CA SER A 43 15.56 5.70 -5.08
C SER A 43 16.15 7.05 -4.64
N GLY A 44 15.70 7.57 -3.51
CA GLY A 44 16.21 8.83 -2.95
C GLY A 44 15.54 10.08 -3.51
N GLN A 45 14.51 9.95 -4.32
CA GLN A 45 13.61 11.06 -4.64
C GLN A 45 12.88 11.49 -3.36
N VAL A 46 12.79 12.80 -3.12
CA VAL A 46 12.04 13.33 -1.99
C VAL A 46 10.56 13.24 -2.33
N ALA A 47 9.82 12.50 -1.52
CA ALA A 47 8.37 12.45 -1.66
C ALA A 47 7.74 13.75 -1.15
N SER A 48 6.84 14.34 -1.92
CA SER A 48 6.07 15.50 -1.48
C SER A 48 4.97 15.14 -0.48
N TYR A 49 4.52 13.90 -0.50
CA TYR A 49 3.46 13.39 0.37
C TYR A 49 4.02 12.57 1.53
N LYS A 50 3.32 12.64 2.66
CA LYS A 50 3.47 11.72 3.78
C LYS A 50 2.15 11.02 4.01
N ILE A 51 2.19 9.70 4.21
CA ILE A 51 1.01 8.89 4.48
C ILE A 51 1.18 8.22 5.84
N GLN A 52 0.18 8.35 6.71
CA GLN A 52 0.08 7.63 7.98
C GLN A 52 -1.18 6.78 7.96
N LEU A 53 -1.12 5.63 8.63
CA LEU A 53 -2.23 4.70 8.78
C LEU A 53 -2.49 4.48 10.25
N ASP A 54 -3.75 4.54 10.65
CA ASP A 54 -4.23 3.95 11.89
C ASP A 54 -5.39 2.98 11.64
N GLY A 55 -5.75 2.20 12.63
CA GLY A 55 -6.90 1.32 12.50
C GLY A 55 -7.01 0.29 13.62
N GLU A 56 -8.24 -0.16 13.83
CA GLU A 56 -8.55 -1.17 14.84
C GLU A 56 -9.73 -2.06 14.41
N PHE A 57 -9.79 -3.24 14.98
CA PHE A 57 -10.98 -4.09 14.84
C PHE A 57 -12.15 -3.51 15.63
N ASP A 58 -13.34 -3.58 15.03
CA ASP A 58 -14.56 -3.16 15.70
C ASP A 58 -14.84 -4.03 16.93
N SER A 59 -15.16 -3.40 18.06
CA SER A 59 -15.36 -4.10 19.33
C SER A 59 -16.64 -4.95 19.38
N GLU A 60 -17.63 -4.66 18.52
CA GLU A 60 -18.90 -5.38 18.43
C GLU A 60 -18.91 -6.38 17.26
N ASN A 61 -18.02 -6.18 16.27
CA ASN A 61 -17.86 -7.04 15.10
C ASN A 61 -16.39 -7.32 14.83
N GLU A 62 -15.84 -8.34 15.48
CA GLU A 62 -14.43 -8.74 15.40
C GLU A 62 -13.91 -9.06 13.97
N SER A 63 -14.82 -9.19 12.98
CA SER A 63 -14.42 -9.37 11.58
C SER A 63 -14.27 -8.05 10.82
N GLN A 64 -14.77 -6.95 11.37
CA GLN A 64 -14.70 -5.64 10.74
C GLN A 64 -13.45 -4.89 11.19
N PHE A 65 -12.62 -4.49 10.25
CA PHE A 65 -11.46 -3.64 10.48
C PHE A 65 -11.79 -2.21 10.03
N ASN A 66 -11.72 -1.25 10.94
CA ASN A 66 -11.88 0.17 10.67
C ASN A 66 -10.50 0.80 10.51
N TYR A 67 -10.34 1.73 9.56
CA TYR A 67 -9.06 2.40 9.31
C TYR A 67 -9.24 3.88 9.01
N ASN A 68 -8.19 4.66 9.31
CA ASN A 68 -7.99 6.02 8.82
C ASN A 68 -6.65 6.11 8.07
N VAL A 69 -6.65 6.86 6.99
CA VAL A 69 -5.47 7.19 6.20
C VAL A 69 -5.31 8.70 6.20
N TYR A 70 -4.23 9.17 6.80
CA TYR A 70 -3.85 10.58 6.84
C TYR A 70 -2.86 10.85 5.74
N VAL A 71 -3.19 11.75 4.82
CA VAL A 71 -2.31 12.18 3.73
C VAL A 71 -1.98 13.66 3.93
N SER A 72 -0.72 13.99 4.07
CA SER A 72 -0.24 15.37 4.23
C SER A 72 0.85 15.72 3.22
N LEU A 73 1.00 17.02 2.96
CA LEU A 73 2.07 17.56 2.12
C LEU A 73 3.23 18.06 2.98
N ASP A 74 4.43 17.54 2.69
CA ASP A 74 5.69 18.02 3.27
C ASP A 74 6.33 19.15 2.43
N SER A 75 5.88 19.35 1.20
CA SER A 75 6.27 20.46 0.32
C SER A 75 5.12 20.80 -0.63
N ASP A 76 5.01 22.09 -1.02
CA ASP A 76 4.00 22.52 -1.99
C ASP A 76 4.09 21.68 -3.25
N PHE A 77 2.96 21.20 -3.70
CA PHE A 77 2.85 20.34 -4.86
C PHE A 77 1.60 20.69 -5.65
N ASP A 78 1.74 20.82 -6.97
CA ASP A 78 0.59 21.07 -7.85
C ASP A 78 -0.22 19.78 -7.95
N ASN A 79 -1.33 19.75 -7.23
CA ASN A 79 -2.16 18.57 -7.05
C ASN A 79 -3.24 18.53 -8.15
N GLU A 80 -2.84 18.20 -9.37
CA GLU A 80 -3.79 17.91 -10.43
C GLU A 80 -3.94 16.38 -10.59
N ASN A 81 -5.16 15.88 -10.31
CA ASN A 81 -5.54 14.47 -10.54
C ASN A 81 -4.78 13.45 -9.69
N GLN A 82 -4.34 13.81 -8.50
CA GLN A 82 -3.82 12.87 -7.52
C GLN A 82 -4.96 12.24 -6.71
N TYR A 83 -4.82 10.93 -6.48
CA TYR A 83 -5.78 10.12 -5.75
C TYR A 83 -5.06 9.25 -4.73
N LEU A 84 -5.73 8.99 -3.63
CA LEU A 84 -5.34 7.95 -2.70
C LEU A 84 -5.93 6.62 -3.18
N GLU A 85 -5.07 5.67 -3.48
CA GLU A 85 -5.44 4.30 -3.83
C GLU A 85 -5.18 3.36 -2.64
N LEU A 86 -6.15 2.48 -2.37
CA LEU A 86 -6.11 1.57 -1.23
C LEU A 86 -6.23 0.13 -1.68
N PHE A 87 -5.33 -0.70 -1.19
CA PHE A 87 -5.27 -2.13 -1.50
C PHE A 87 -5.21 -2.96 -0.23
N ILE A 88 -5.88 -4.11 -0.24
CA ILE A 88 -5.64 -5.18 0.72
C ILE A 88 -4.59 -6.10 0.13
N VAL A 89 -3.51 -6.31 0.85
CA VAL A 89 -2.40 -7.16 0.42
C VAL A 89 -2.10 -8.22 1.47
N GLN A 90 -1.67 -9.39 1.01
CA GLN A 90 -1.24 -10.48 1.89
C GLN A 90 0.23 -10.78 1.66
N ASP A 91 0.99 -10.87 2.74
CA ASP A 91 2.40 -11.25 2.71
C ASP A 91 2.62 -12.74 2.91
N SER A 92 3.80 -13.20 2.52
CA SER A 92 4.33 -14.53 2.84
C SER A 92 3.48 -15.73 2.37
N ILE A 93 2.76 -15.57 1.24
CA ILE A 93 2.01 -16.66 0.64
C ILE A 93 2.98 -17.66 0.02
N ARG A 94 2.98 -18.89 0.55
CA ARG A 94 3.81 -19.96 0.02
C ARG A 94 3.23 -20.52 -1.27
N ALA A 95 3.93 -20.34 -2.39
CA ALA A 95 3.53 -20.82 -3.70
C ALA A 95 4.62 -21.68 -4.35
N TRP A 96 4.18 -22.74 -5.05
CA TRP A 96 5.08 -23.57 -5.86
C TRP A 96 5.47 -22.83 -7.13
N TRP A 97 6.76 -22.68 -7.34
CA TRP A 97 7.29 -22.07 -8.55
C TRP A 97 7.94 -23.14 -9.44
N SER A 98 7.24 -23.52 -10.49
CA SER A 98 7.65 -24.62 -11.36
C SER A 98 9.00 -24.40 -12.07
N ALA A 99 9.32 -23.16 -12.43
CA ALA A 99 10.61 -22.82 -13.04
C ALA A 99 11.81 -23.06 -12.12
N CYS A 100 11.60 -22.96 -10.82
CA CYS A 100 12.60 -23.19 -9.79
C CYS A 100 12.55 -24.58 -9.19
N ASN A 101 11.47 -25.33 -9.45
CA ASN A 101 11.19 -26.61 -8.82
C ASN A 101 11.26 -26.54 -7.29
N ASP A 102 10.76 -25.42 -6.72
CA ASP A 102 10.76 -25.14 -5.28
C ASP A 102 9.60 -24.24 -4.87
N TYR A 103 9.37 -24.12 -3.57
CA TYR A 103 8.41 -23.20 -2.98
C TYR A 103 9.05 -21.86 -2.67
N HIS A 104 8.36 -20.79 -3.03
CA HIS A 104 8.75 -19.41 -2.70
C HIS A 104 7.63 -18.70 -1.93
N ASN A 105 8.00 -17.74 -1.10
CA ASN A 105 7.06 -16.86 -0.44
C ASN A 105 6.80 -15.64 -1.30
N CYS A 106 5.58 -15.53 -1.80
CA CYS A 106 5.12 -14.32 -2.49
C CYS A 106 4.88 -13.22 -1.46
N ARG A 107 5.37 -12.02 -1.77
CA ARG A 107 5.28 -10.84 -0.90
C ARG A 107 4.23 -9.88 -1.43
N PHE A 108 3.45 -9.27 -0.51
CA PHE A 108 2.47 -8.23 -0.81
C PHE A 108 1.54 -8.56 -1.99
N VAL A 109 0.98 -9.76 -1.98
CA VAL A 109 0.03 -10.21 -3.02
C VAL A 109 -1.27 -9.45 -2.86
N GLY A 110 -1.70 -8.73 -3.91
CA GLY A 110 -2.97 -8.02 -3.95
C GLY A 110 -4.14 -8.99 -3.78
N ARG A 111 -5.01 -8.72 -2.82
CA ARG A 111 -6.24 -9.46 -2.54
C ARG A 111 -7.46 -8.69 -2.95
N ASP A 112 -7.40 -7.37 -2.79
CA ASP A 112 -8.46 -6.46 -3.16
C ASP A 112 -7.91 -5.08 -3.51
N TRP A 113 -8.64 -4.32 -4.31
CA TRP A 113 -8.40 -2.93 -4.60
C TRP A 113 -9.65 -2.14 -4.19
N ILE A 114 -9.63 -1.58 -2.97
CA ILE A 114 -10.77 -0.95 -2.33
C ILE A 114 -11.30 0.23 -3.15
N THR A 115 -10.40 0.98 -3.80
CA THR A 115 -10.72 2.18 -4.59
C THR A 115 -10.78 1.91 -6.09
N MET A 116 -11.11 0.67 -6.51
CA MET A 116 -11.10 0.29 -7.92
C MET A 116 -12.18 1.00 -8.75
N GLU A 117 -13.39 1.08 -8.22
CA GLU A 117 -14.53 1.65 -8.93
C GLU A 117 -14.52 3.19 -8.86
N ASP A 118 -15.04 3.86 -9.89
CA ASP A 118 -15.08 5.33 -9.95
C ASP A 118 -15.78 5.99 -8.75
N SER A 119 -16.77 5.32 -8.18
CA SER A 119 -17.52 5.78 -6.99
C SER A 119 -16.73 5.67 -5.68
N GLU A 120 -15.64 4.93 -5.69
CA GLU A 120 -14.78 4.65 -4.52
C GLU A 120 -13.48 5.46 -4.57
N LYS A 121 -13.25 6.20 -5.66
CA LYS A 121 -12.06 7.04 -5.83
C LYS A 121 -11.96 8.11 -4.77
N LEU A 122 -10.77 8.30 -4.23
CA LEU A 122 -10.45 9.23 -3.15
C LEU A 122 -9.53 10.34 -3.68
N PRO A 123 -10.09 11.39 -4.33
CA PRO A 123 -9.29 12.49 -4.85
C PRO A 123 -8.67 13.29 -3.71
N LEU A 124 -7.41 13.70 -3.88
CA LEU A 124 -6.73 14.64 -2.98
C LEU A 124 -6.99 16.08 -3.42
N THR A 125 -7.19 16.97 -2.46
CA THR A 125 -7.42 18.41 -2.71
C THR A 125 -6.36 19.30 -2.07
N ILE A 126 -5.48 18.73 -1.23
CA ILE A 126 -4.38 19.43 -0.57
C ILE A 126 -3.29 19.83 -1.57
N ASN A 127 -2.80 21.06 -1.49
CA ASN A 127 -1.77 21.61 -2.40
C ASN A 127 -0.72 22.50 -1.73
N GLU A 128 -0.89 22.83 -0.45
CA GLU A 128 0.06 23.62 0.33
C GLU A 128 0.75 22.80 1.42
N THR A 129 1.99 23.11 1.70
CA THR A 129 2.78 22.46 2.76
C THR A 129 2.07 22.53 4.11
N GLY A 130 1.93 21.39 4.76
CA GLY A 130 1.27 21.24 6.06
C GLY A 130 -0.23 21.00 5.99
N GLU A 131 -0.86 21.05 4.82
CA GLU A 131 -2.23 20.59 4.67
C GLU A 131 -2.33 19.08 4.82
N MET A 132 -3.46 18.60 5.32
CA MET A 132 -3.74 17.19 5.55
C MET A 132 -5.19 16.86 5.23
N GLU A 133 -5.40 15.72 4.60
CA GLU A 133 -6.71 15.09 4.42
C GLU A 133 -6.76 13.74 5.12
N VAL A 134 -7.95 13.37 5.60
CA VAL A 134 -8.19 12.10 6.29
C VAL A 134 -9.27 11.32 5.54
N PHE A 135 -8.95 10.08 5.21
CA PHE A 135 -9.85 9.15 4.56
C PHE A 135 -10.15 7.97 5.49
N SER A 136 -11.39 7.82 5.89
CA SER A 136 -11.84 6.77 6.80
C SER A 136 -12.64 5.71 6.07
N GLY A 137 -12.49 4.46 6.45
CA GLY A 137 -13.23 3.36 5.88
C GLY A 137 -13.16 2.09 6.73
N SER A 138 -13.76 1.03 6.21
CA SER A 138 -13.72 -0.27 6.85
C SER A 138 -13.83 -1.39 5.82
N PHE A 139 -13.37 -2.59 6.19
CA PHE A 139 -13.60 -3.82 5.43
C PHE A 139 -13.83 -5.01 6.36
N ASP A 140 -14.56 -6.01 5.86
CA ASP A 140 -14.86 -7.24 6.59
C ASP A 140 -13.91 -8.35 6.18
N ILE A 141 -13.02 -8.78 7.09
CA ILE A 141 -12.04 -9.85 6.83
C ILE A 141 -12.73 -11.20 6.57
N SER A 142 -13.94 -11.44 7.08
CA SER A 142 -14.65 -12.70 6.87
C SER A 142 -14.97 -12.95 5.39
N THR A 143 -15.17 -11.90 4.61
CA THR A 143 -15.36 -11.96 3.15
C THR A 143 -14.14 -12.58 2.48
N TYR A 144 -12.96 -12.13 2.86
CA TYR A 144 -11.69 -12.61 2.29
C TYR A 144 -11.32 -13.99 2.80
N GLN A 145 -11.54 -14.29 4.09
CA GLN A 145 -11.35 -15.62 4.68
C GLN A 145 -12.15 -16.69 3.94
N SER A 146 -13.39 -16.37 3.56
CA SER A 146 -14.25 -17.28 2.80
C SER A 146 -13.83 -17.47 1.35
N THR A 147 -13.15 -16.48 0.76
CA THR A 147 -12.76 -16.46 -0.65
C THR A 147 -11.38 -17.06 -0.87
N PHE A 148 -10.43 -16.82 0.03
CA PHE A 148 -9.02 -17.20 -0.14
C PHE A 148 -8.59 -18.30 0.83
N GLN A 149 -8.32 -19.50 0.33
CA GLN A 149 -7.87 -20.65 1.14
C GLN A 149 -6.55 -20.41 1.90
N THR A 150 -5.73 -19.46 1.42
CA THR A 150 -4.44 -19.11 2.01
C THR A 150 -4.52 -17.86 2.89
N TRP A 151 -5.73 -17.41 3.25
CA TRP A 151 -5.90 -16.24 4.09
C TRP A 151 -5.40 -16.47 5.50
N GLU A 152 -4.63 -15.53 6.00
CA GLU A 152 -4.02 -15.56 7.33
C GLU A 152 -3.97 -14.13 7.87
N ASP A 153 -4.83 -13.78 8.82
CA ASP A 153 -5.03 -12.40 9.30
C ASP A 153 -3.72 -11.72 9.70
N SER A 154 -2.80 -12.46 10.34
CA SER A 154 -1.50 -11.94 10.76
C SER A 154 -0.59 -11.50 9.60
N SER A 155 -0.91 -11.91 8.37
CA SER A 155 -0.17 -11.59 7.15
C SER A 155 -0.85 -10.52 6.29
N ILE A 156 -2.01 -10.00 6.72
CA ILE A 156 -2.78 -9.01 5.97
C ILE A 156 -2.31 -7.60 6.31
N SER A 157 -2.27 -6.77 5.29
CA SER A 157 -1.92 -5.35 5.41
C SER A 157 -2.80 -4.50 4.51
N ILE A 158 -3.03 -3.24 4.91
CA ILE A 158 -3.49 -2.18 4.02
C ILE A 158 -2.26 -1.55 3.39
N MET A 159 -2.30 -1.35 2.08
CA MET A 159 -1.34 -0.56 1.33
C MET A 159 -2.06 0.69 0.81
N ALA A 160 -1.52 1.86 1.12
CA ALA A 160 -2.02 3.15 0.65
C ALA A 160 -0.98 3.78 -0.28
N VAL A 161 -1.43 4.28 -1.42
CA VAL A 161 -0.57 4.85 -2.47
C VAL A 161 -1.18 6.17 -2.95
N VAL A 162 -0.40 7.25 -2.96
CA VAL A 162 -0.76 8.47 -3.68
C VAL A 162 -0.29 8.34 -5.11
N GLN A 163 -1.23 8.41 -6.04
CA GLN A 163 -1.01 8.21 -7.47
C GLN A 163 -1.73 9.25 -8.32
N ASN A 164 -1.12 9.68 -9.41
CA ASN A 164 -1.82 10.44 -10.45
C ASN A 164 -2.67 9.50 -11.31
N ILE A 165 -3.96 9.80 -11.49
CA ILE A 165 -4.89 8.91 -12.19
C ILE A 165 -4.66 8.88 -13.71
N ASP A 166 -4.07 9.93 -14.29
CA ASP A 166 -3.85 10.03 -15.73
C ASP A 166 -2.52 9.44 -16.17
N THR A 167 -1.46 9.66 -15.37
CA THR A 167 -0.09 9.23 -15.70
C THR A 167 0.29 7.94 -15.02
N TYR A 168 -0.45 7.54 -13.97
CA TYR A 168 -0.17 6.42 -13.06
C TYR A 168 1.11 6.59 -12.24
N GLU A 169 1.71 7.78 -12.25
CA GLU A 169 2.87 8.08 -11.42
C GLU A 169 2.53 7.98 -9.93
N GLN A 170 3.35 7.22 -9.20
CA GLN A 170 3.22 7.01 -7.75
C GLN A 170 4.18 7.93 -7.01
N PHE A 171 3.65 8.77 -6.15
CA PHE A 171 4.43 9.78 -5.41
C PHE A 171 4.84 9.31 -4.03
N GLN A 172 4.00 8.52 -3.38
CA GLN A 172 4.27 7.96 -2.06
C GLN A 172 3.44 6.71 -1.84
N ALA A 173 3.98 5.77 -1.07
CA ALA A 173 3.26 4.58 -0.63
C ALA A 173 3.60 4.25 0.83
N THR A 174 2.63 3.67 1.52
CA THR A 174 2.84 3.09 2.85
C THR A 174 2.10 1.77 2.97
N VAL A 175 2.54 0.92 3.89
CA VAL A 175 1.89 -0.35 4.18
C VAL A 175 1.82 -0.57 5.68
N GLY A 176 0.65 -0.93 6.19
CA GLY A 176 0.43 -1.23 7.60
C GLY A 176 -0.24 -2.59 7.79
N ASN A 177 0.37 -3.46 8.61
CA ASN A 177 -0.23 -4.74 8.95
C ASN A 177 -1.41 -4.54 9.91
N ILE A 178 -2.60 -5.08 9.59
CA ILE A 178 -3.85 -4.86 10.34
C ILE A 178 -3.79 -5.28 11.82
N MET A 179 -2.90 -6.21 12.16
CA MET A 179 -2.69 -6.64 13.54
C MET A 179 -1.70 -5.77 14.32
N ARG A 180 -1.10 -4.75 13.68
CA ARG A 180 0.01 -3.94 14.23
C ARG A 180 -0.06 -2.47 13.90
N ILE A 181 -1.06 -2.03 13.14
CA ILE A 181 -1.27 -0.61 12.84
C ILE A 181 -1.49 0.13 14.16
N PRO A 182 -0.80 1.24 14.42
CA PRO A 182 -1.05 2.09 15.57
C PRO A 182 -2.48 2.62 15.58
N VAL A 183 -2.99 2.90 16.76
CA VAL A 183 -4.31 3.50 16.97
C VAL A 183 -4.11 4.94 17.41
N ASP A 184 -4.81 5.88 16.77
CA ASP A 184 -4.97 7.25 17.24
C ASP A 184 -6.26 7.33 18.07
N ARG A 185 -6.13 7.32 19.40
CA ARG A 185 -7.29 7.20 20.32
C ARG A 185 -7.98 8.53 20.63
N ASP A 186 -7.28 9.63 20.48
CA ASP A 186 -7.81 10.98 20.74
C ASP A 186 -8.11 11.78 19.48
N ASP A 187 -7.86 11.16 18.30
CA ASP A 187 -8.21 11.67 16.97
C ASP A 187 -7.57 13.05 16.68
N ASP A 188 -6.37 13.27 17.21
CA ASP A 188 -5.62 14.52 17.00
C ASP A 188 -4.69 14.48 15.76
N GLY A 189 -4.65 13.35 15.05
CA GLY A 189 -3.82 13.10 13.88
C GLY A 189 -2.38 12.71 14.24
N VAL A 190 -2.09 12.49 15.52
CA VAL A 190 -0.81 11.98 16.00
C VAL A 190 -1.02 10.57 16.55
N LEU A 191 -0.45 9.57 15.90
CA LEU A 191 -0.60 8.19 16.35
C LEU A 191 -0.09 8.01 17.79
N ASN A 192 -0.82 7.28 18.63
CA ASN A 192 -0.49 7.05 20.05
C ASN A 192 0.95 6.60 20.30
N ILE A 193 1.59 5.95 19.34
CA ILE A 193 3.01 5.57 19.44
C ILE A 193 3.95 6.78 19.42
N ASN A 194 3.51 7.90 18.86
CA ASN A 194 4.28 9.16 18.75
C ASN A 194 3.75 10.25 19.68
N ASP A 195 2.61 10.01 20.32
CA ASP A 195 1.96 10.95 21.20
C ASP A 195 2.54 10.83 22.64
N ASN A 196 3.31 11.83 23.03
CA ASN A 196 3.84 11.92 24.38
C ASN A 196 2.81 12.32 25.43
N LEU A 197 1.59 12.68 25.03
CA LEU A 197 0.51 13.10 25.93
C LEU A 197 -0.40 11.93 26.34
N SER A 198 -0.42 10.84 25.59
CA SER A 198 -1.20 9.64 25.91
C SER A 198 -0.81 8.97 27.24
N LEU A 199 0.34 9.32 27.81
CA LEU A 199 0.82 8.84 29.13
C LEU A 199 0.33 9.65 30.32
N ILE A 200 -0.44 10.73 30.12
CA ILE A 200 -0.85 11.65 31.20
C ILE A 200 -2.31 11.40 31.64
N HIS A 201 -3.06 10.56 30.98
CA HIS A 201 -4.43 10.21 31.37
C HIS A 201 -4.50 8.88 32.13
N ILE A 202 -3.86 8.84 33.31
CA ILE A 202 -4.14 7.83 34.35
C ILE A 202 -4.76 8.55 35.55
#